data_24f7aab9e9c5217f570b5667fe89a1b7
#
_entry.id   24f7aab9e9c5217f570b5667fe89a1b7
#
_cell.length_a   1.000
_cell.length_b   1.000
_cell.length_c   1.000
_cell.angle_alpha   90.00
_cell.angle_beta   90.00
_cell.angle_gamma   90.00
#
_symmetry.space_group_name_H-M   'P 1'
#
loop_
_entity.id
_entity.type
_entity.pdbx_description
1 polymer ?
#
loop_
_entity_poly.entity_id
_entity_poly.type
_entity_poly.pdbx_seq_one_letter_code
_entity_poly.pdbx_strand_id
1 'polypeptide(L)'
;MSAAQFEARARQLLPDYATAYFGATAGSGVSDAESTADWSAVRFRPYTLRDVSTLDTATTVLGTPVRTPVLIAPMAQQLAAHDEGEAAMARSAAATGTLLGVSTHAAVPFSAVAAGGAPWWFQVYVTRDRHLTELLVERAVANGAAALILTVDMVALLPAAVNPRSWADVPGRARMTNLTPAELAAAGSEGTAIDPTVTFDIIRWLHQLSSLPVVVKGILRADDALRCVEAGAAGIVVSSHGGRRLGPSITPARALPEIAAAVSDSVELYADSGLRTGEHIAAALALGARAVFLGRPLLWALAAAGSEGVKAVLDELTVELELVMTQLGVARVSELTSDVLETPTQPVQRSAIHQPPAFG
;
A
#
# COMPACT_ATOMS: atom_id res chain seq x y z
N MET A 1 7.75 -5.17 20.48
CA MET A 1 7.69 -3.69 20.37
C MET A 1 6.57 -3.38 19.40
N SER A 2 5.67 -2.47 19.77
CA SER A 2 4.60 -2.03 18.87
C SER A 2 5.12 -1.17 17.71
N ALA A 3 4.32 -1.00 16.64
CA ALA A 3 4.68 -0.13 15.52
C ALA A 3 5.09 1.29 15.97
N ALA A 4 4.40 1.87 16.98
CA ALA A 4 4.74 3.16 17.54
C ALA A 4 6.09 3.18 18.29
N GLN A 5 6.42 2.10 18.98
CA GLN A 5 7.71 1.96 19.67
C GLN A 5 8.86 1.81 18.67
N PHE A 6 8.65 1.10 17.55
CA PHE A 6 9.61 1.04 16.46
C PHE A 6 9.84 2.42 15.82
N GLU A 7 8.78 3.21 15.58
CA GLU A 7 8.94 4.58 15.08
C GLU A 7 9.76 5.43 16.02
N ALA A 8 9.44 5.44 17.31
CA ALA A 8 10.19 6.21 18.32
C ALA A 8 11.68 5.81 18.36
N ARG A 9 11.97 4.51 18.26
CA ARG A 9 13.33 3.99 18.21
C ARG A 9 14.05 4.35 16.92
N ALA A 10 13.41 4.20 15.77
CA ALA A 10 13.97 4.56 14.47
C ALA A 10 14.36 6.03 14.39
N ARG A 11 13.53 6.93 14.90
CA ARG A 11 13.80 8.37 14.95
C ARG A 11 15.02 8.75 15.80
N GLN A 12 15.43 7.89 16.74
CA GLN A 12 16.66 8.05 17.52
C GLN A 12 17.91 7.50 16.81
N LEU A 13 17.75 6.54 15.90
CA LEU A 13 18.84 5.86 15.21
C LEU A 13 19.17 6.48 13.87
N LEU A 14 18.15 6.97 13.16
CA LEU A 14 18.30 7.49 11.82
C LEU A 14 18.92 8.89 11.82
N PRO A 15 19.75 9.22 10.82
CA PRO A 15 20.19 10.59 10.60
C PRO A 15 19.01 11.49 10.23
N ASP A 16 19.16 12.79 10.51
CA ASP A 16 18.10 13.79 10.35
C ASP A 16 17.51 13.81 8.94
N TYR A 17 18.34 13.67 7.88
CA TYR A 17 17.87 13.65 6.50
C TYR A 17 16.95 12.46 6.22
N ALA A 18 17.27 11.28 6.76
CA ALA A 18 16.46 10.06 6.56
C ALA A 18 15.13 10.19 7.31
N THR A 19 15.18 10.64 8.57
CA THR A 19 13.98 10.91 9.38
C THR A 19 13.08 11.95 8.69
N ALA A 20 13.66 13.03 8.18
CA ALA A 20 12.94 14.08 7.47
C ALA A 20 12.31 13.55 6.16
N TYR A 21 13.07 12.78 5.38
CA TYR A 21 12.59 12.19 4.12
C TYR A 21 11.43 11.22 4.34
N PHE A 22 11.60 10.23 5.24
CA PHE A 22 10.59 9.20 5.47
C PHE A 22 9.35 9.75 6.19
N GLY A 23 9.53 10.69 7.10
CA GLY A 23 8.46 11.35 7.84
C GLY A 23 7.77 12.50 7.09
N ALA A 24 8.22 12.85 5.86
CA ALA A 24 7.67 14.00 5.14
C ALA A 24 6.18 13.84 4.82
N THR A 25 5.45 14.95 4.93
CA THR A 25 4.03 15.10 4.55
C THR A 25 3.85 16.30 3.63
N ALA A 26 2.76 16.35 2.88
CA ALA A 26 2.42 17.48 2.04
C ALA A 26 1.82 18.62 2.88
N GLY A 27 2.19 19.86 2.57
CA GLY A 27 1.65 21.06 3.21
C GLY A 27 1.78 21.03 4.72
N SER A 28 0.67 21.23 5.44
CA SER A 28 0.60 21.20 6.90
C SER A 28 0.51 19.80 7.51
N GLY A 29 0.50 18.72 6.70
CA GLY A 29 0.35 17.35 7.18
C GLY A 29 -1.09 16.90 7.43
N VAL A 30 -2.06 17.71 7.07
CA VAL A 30 -3.50 17.44 7.32
C VAL A 30 -3.95 16.11 6.72
N SER A 31 -3.60 15.82 5.46
CA SER A 31 -4.00 14.56 4.81
C SER A 31 -3.44 13.31 5.49
N ASP A 32 -2.24 13.38 6.08
CA ASP A 32 -1.66 12.26 6.83
C ASP A 32 -2.42 12.02 8.14
N ALA A 33 -2.68 13.09 8.90
CA ALA A 33 -3.42 13.03 10.16
C ALA A 33 -4.86 12.54 9.95
N GLU A 34 -5.58 13.11 8.98
CA GLU A 34 -6.96 12.74 8.66
C GLU A 34 -7.07 11.30 8.13
N SER A 35 -6.08 10.81 7.36
CA SER A 35 -6.10 9.43 6.87
C SER A 35 -6.15 8.42 8.01
N THR A 36 -5.41 8.64 9.10
CA THR A 36 -5.48 7.75 10.28
C THR A 36 -6.77 7.95 11.06
N ALA A 37 -7.22 9.20 11.22
CA ALA A 37 -8.46 9.52 11.93
C ALA A 37 -9.70 8.94 11.23
N ASP A 38 -9.76 9.00 9.91
CA ASP A 38 -10.90 8.50 9.15
C ASP A 38 -11.02 6.97 9.20
N TRP A 39 -9.90 6.22 9.16
CA TRP A 39 -9.94 4.78 9.45
C TRP A 39 -10.46 4.51 10.87
N SER A 40 -10.02 5.26 11.87
CA SER A 40 -10.48 5.16 13.26
C SER A 40 -11.93 5.57 13.44
N ALA A 41 -12.52 6.31 12.49
CA ALA A 41 -13.93 6.73 12.53
C ALA A 41 -14.90 5.67 12.04
N VAL A 42 -14.43 4.63 11.33
CA VAL A 42 -15.27 3.51 10.89
C VAL A 42 -15.87 2.79 12.10
N ARG A 43 -17.15 2.45 12.04
CA ARG A 43 -17.86 1.77 13.12
C ARG A 43 -18.29 0.39 12.69
N PHE A 44 -18.01 -0.60 13.55
CA PHE A 44 -18.35 -1.98 13.32
C PHE A 44 -19.66 -2.38 13.98
N ARG A 45 -20.34 -3.34 13.35
CA ARG A 45 -21.54 -4.02 13.86
C ARG A 45 -21.23 -5.52 13.99
N PRO A 46 -20.82 -5.96 15.18
CA PRO A 46 -20.41 -7.35 15.35
C PRO A 46 -21.63 -8.31 15.28
N TYR A 47 -21.39 -9.47 14.68
CA TYR A 47 -22.28 -10.60 14.84
C TYR A 47 -22.06 -11.26 16.20
N THR A 48 -23.09 -11.91 16.71
CA THR A 48 -23.01 -12.68 17.96
C THR A 48 -23.34 -14.15 17.72
N LEU A 49 -22.84 -15.02 18.62
CA LEU A 49 -23.10 -16.46 18.58
C LEU A 49 -22.66 -17.15 17.28
N ARG A 50 -21.54 -16.69 16.71
CA ARG A 50 -20.88 -17.35 15.59
C ARG A 50 -19.64 -18.10 16.04
N ASP A 51 -19.38 -19.24 15.39
CA ASP A 51 -18.15 -20.01 15.64
C ASP A 51 -16.95 -19.33 14.97
N VAL A 52 -16.01 -18.87 15.80
CA VAL A 52 -14.73 -18.26 15.42
C VAL A 52 -13.56 -19.03 16.03
N SER A 53 -13.75 -20.32 16.32
CA SER A 53 -12.71 -21.17 16.90
C SER A 53 -11.51 -21.40 15.94
N THR A 54 -11.71 -21.21 14.65
CA THR A 54 -10.65 -21.30 13.62
C THR A 54 -10.71 -20.07 12.74
N LEU A 55 -9.64 -19.28 12.77
CA LEU A 55 -9.51 -18.07 11.97
C LEU A 55 -8.65 -18.31 10.73
N ASP A 56 -8.97 -17.65 9.62
CA ASP A 56 -8.20 -17.69 8.39
C ASP A 56 -8.03 -16.27 7.83
N THR A 57 -6.81 -15.75 7.93
CA THR A 57 -6.43 -14.45 7.38
C THR A 57 -5.86 -14.53 5.97
N ALA A 58 -5.72 -15.73 5.41
CA ALA A 58 -5.16 -15.92 4.08
C ALA A 58 -6.09 -15.37 2.99
N THR A 59 -5.49 -14.86 1.94
CA THR A 59 -6.20 -14.39 0.74
C THR A 59 -5.33 -14.57 -0.51
N THR A 60 -5.82 -14.14 -1.65
CA THR A 60 -5.05 -14.06 -2.89
C THR A 60 -5.03 -12.62 -3.40
N VAL A 61 -3.94 -12.20 -4.00
CA VAL A 61 -3.77 -10.88 -4.64
C VAL A 61 -3.26 -11.10 -6.07
N LEU A 62 -4.08 -10.78 -7.06
CA LEU A 62 -3.85 -11.12 -8.48
C LEU A 62 -3.41 -12.58 -8.67
N GLY A 63 -4.10 -13.50 -8.01
CA GLY A 63 -3.81 -14.95 -8.06
C GLY A 63 -2.63 -15.40 -7.19
N THR A 64 -1.85 -14.48 -6.62
CA THR A 64 -0.74 -14.81 -5.70
C THR A 64 -1.29 -15.07 -4.29
N PRO A 65 -1.09 -16.27 -3.71
CA PRO A 65 -1.53 -16.54 -2.34
C PRO A 65 -0.66 -15.79 -1.33
N VAL A 66 -1.32 -15.22 -0.33
CA VAL A 66 -0.69 -14.54 0.82
C VAL A 66 -1.36 -15.00 2.12
N ARG A 67 -0.58 -15.11 3.20
CA ARG A 67 -1.07 -15.60 4.50
C ARG A 67 -1.81 -14.53 5.30
N THR A 68 -1.65 -13.27 4.91
CA THR A 68 -2.27 -12.10 5.55
C THR A 68 -2.63 -11.07 4.49
N PRO A 69 -3.72 -10.31 4.63
CA PRO A 69 -4.07 -9.24 3.70
C PRO A 69 -3.21 -7.97 3.90
N VAL A 70 -2.12 -8.06 4.64
CA VAL A 70 -1.20 -6.95 4.92
C VAL A 70 0.02 -7.07 4.02
N LEU A 71 0.12 -6.19 3.02
CA LEU A 71 1.19 -6.16 2.03
C LEU A 71 2.19 -5.05 2.35
N ILE A 72 3.43 -5.20 1.90
CA ILE A 72 4.46 -4.18 2.07
C ILE A 72 4.39 -3.19 0.90
N ALA A 73 4.15 -1.91 1.20
CA ALA A 73 4.08 -0.86 0.19
C ALA A 73 5.43 -0.60 -0.49
N PRO A 74 5.44 -0.20 -1.78
CA PRO A 74 6.68 0.23 -2.42
C PRO A 74 7.20 1.51 -1.79
N MET A 75 8.41 1.44 -1.25
CA MET A 75 9.12 2.56 -0.60
C MET A 75 10.51 2.69 -1.21
N ALA A 76 10.91 3.92 -1.47
CA ALA A 76 12.21 4.22 -2.08
C ALA A 76 13.32 4.34 -1.02
N GLN A 77 14.57 4.10 -1.44
CA GLN A 77 15.78 4.45 -0.70
C GLN A 77 15.91 3.77 0.67
N GLN A 78 15.55 2.52 0.77
CA GLN A 78 15.53 1.82 2.06
C GLN A 78 16.93 1.59 2.66
N LEU A 79 18.01 1.72 1.87
CA LEU A 79 19.40 1.76 2.41
C LEU A 79 19.65 2.99 3.30
N ALA A 80 18.85 4.04 3.19
CA ALA A 80 18.89 5.15 4.15
C ALA A 80 18.24 4.79 5.51
N ALA A 81 17.48 3.71 5.57
CA ALA A 81 16.88 3.19 6.79
C ALA A 81 17.70 2.05 7.42
N HIS A 82 18.27 1.16 6.60
CA HIS A 82 19.00 -0.02 7.06
C HIS A 82 19.95 -0.52 5.97
N ASP A 83 21.13 -1.02 6.34
CA ASP A 83 22.21 -1.43 5.42
C ASP A 83 21.80 -2.49 4.38
N GLU A 84 20.76 -3.27 4.65
CA GLU A 84 20.24 -4.28 3.73
C GLU A 84 19.00 -3.80 2.93
N GLY A 85 18.40 -2.67 3.27
CA GLY A 85 17.31 -2.03 2.55
C GLY A 85 16.17 -2.98 2.14
N GLU A 86 15.80 -2.93 0.85
CA GLU A 86 14.72 -3.75 0.27
C GLU A 86 14.98 -5.27 0.34
N ALA A 87 16.24 -5.71 0.45
CA ALA A 87 16.55 -7.12 0.61
C ALA A 87 16.10 -7.65 1.99
N ALA A 88 16.25 -6.85 3.05
CA ALA A 88 15.71 -7.19 4.37
C ALA A 88 14.17 -7.22 4.37
N MET A 89 13.53 -6.26 3.68
CA MET A 89 12.06 -6.27 3.49
C MET A 89 11.59 -7.54 2.78
N ALA A 90 12.30 -7.97 1.72
CA ALA A 90 11.94 -9.17 0.97
C ALA A 90 12.02 -10.44 1.85
N ARG A 91 13.06 -10.57 2.68
CA ARG A 91 13.14 -11.69 3.64
C ARG A 91 12.01 -11.66 4.66
N SER A 92 11.63 -10.47 5.15
CA SER A 92 10.51 -10.33 6.09
C SER A 92 9.20 -10.73 5.43
N ALA A 93 8.96 -10.31 4.19
CA ALA A 93 7.80 -10.69 3.42
C ALA A 93 7.72 -12.21 3.22
N ALA A 94 8.84 -12.86 2.89
CA ALA A 94 8.92 -14.31 2.77
C ALA A 94 8.62 -15.02 4.09
N ALA A 95 9.21 -14.54 5.19
CA ALA A 95 9.03 -15.13 6.52
C ALA A 95 7.59 -15.04 7.04
N THR A 96 6.86 -13.99 6.67
CA THR A 96 5.45 -13.76 7.05
C THR A 96 4.46 -14.26 6.00
N GLY A 97 4.95 -14.69 4.83
CA GLY A 97 4.11 -15.17 3.73
C GLY A 97 3.26 -14.06 3.08
N THR A 98 3.79 -12.84 3.03
CA THR A 98 3.15 -11.70 2.37
C THR A 98 3.89 -11.28 1.10
N LEU A 99 3.43 -10.20 0.47
CA LEU A 99 3.93 -9.65 -0.79
C LEU A 99 4.63 -8.31 -0.57
N LEU A 100 5.71 -8.07 -1.33
CA LEU A 100 6.48 -6.82 -1.32
C LEU A 100 6.24 -5.99 -2.59
N GLY A 101 5.90 -4.71 -2.44
CA GLY A 101 6.05 -3.70 -3.48
C GLY A 101 7.48 -3.16 -3.53
N VAL A 102 8.09 -3.12 -4.71
CA VAL A 102 9.47 -2.64 -4.92
C VAL A 102 9.46 -1.37 -5.76
N SER A 103 10.06 -0.31 -5.26
CA SER A 103 10.04 1.01 -5.90
C SER A 103 10.95 1.08 -7.15
N THR A 104 10.57 1.90 -8.14
CA THR A 104 11.48 2.39 -9.21
C THR A 104 12.81 2.90 -8.65
N HIS A 105 12.76 3.52 -7.47
CA HIS A 105 13.92 4.05 -6.76
C HIS A 105 14.39 3.12 -5.62
N ALA A 106 14.24 1.81 -5.80
CA ALA A 106 14.85 0.83 -4.89
C ALA A 106 16.37 1.06 -4.83
N ALA A 107 16.92 0.94 -3.63
CA ALA A 107 18.33 1.19 -3.39
C ALA A 107 19.21 -0.06 -3.59
N VAL A 108 18.58 -1.24 -3.73
CA VAL A 108 19.26 -2.51 -4.02
C VAL A 108 18.88 -3.07 -5.40
N PRO A 109 19.70 -3.93 -6.01
CA PRO A 109 19.37 -4.61 -7.26
C PRO A 109 18.11 -5.51 -7.12
N PHE A 110 17.31 -5.63 -8.18
CA PHE A 110 16.16 -6.55 -8.19
C PHE A 110 16.53 -8.01 -7.91
N SER A 111 17.74 -8.44 -8.30
CA SER A 111 18.26 -9.76 -7.96
C SER A 111 18.39 -9.98 -6.45
N ALA A 112 18.75 -8.96 -5.69
CA ALA A 112 18.83 -9.05 -4.22
C ALA A 112 17.42 -9.12 -3.58
N VAL A 113 16.43 -8.46 -4.17
CA VAL A 113 15.02 -8.57 -3.77
C VAL A 113 14.51 -9.99 -4.05
N ALA A 114 14.72 -10.49 -5.28
CA ALA A 114 14.32 -11.84 -5.69
C ALA A 114 14.94 -12.94 -4.81
N ALA A 115 16.21 -12.78 -4.42
CA ALA A 115 16.89 -13.69 -3.50
C ALA A 115 16.24 -13.76 -2.10
N GLY A 116 15.43 -12.76 -1.71
CA GLY A 116 14.66 -12.76 -0.47
C GLY A 116 13.51 -13.77 -0.45
N GLY A 117 13.08 -14.29 -1.60
CA GLY A 117 12.15 -15.40 -1.74
C GLY A 117 10.66 -15.06 -1.58
N ALA A 118 10.30 -13.79 -1.39
CA ALA A 118 8.91 -13.35 -1.36
C ALA A 118 8.38 -13.09 -2.78
N PRO A 119 7.07 -13.24 -3.04
CA PRO A 119 6.45 -12.65 -4.21
C PRO A 119 6.55 -11.13 -4.14
N TRP A 120 6.78 -10.48 -5.28
CA TRP A 120 6.93 -9.04 -5.31
C TRP A 120 6.35 -8.41 -6.57
N TRP A 121 5.92 -7.15 -6.47
CA TRP A 121 5.42 -6.33 -7.55
C TRP A 121 6.32 -5.12 -7.77
N PHE A 122 6.58 -4.77 -9.01
CA PHE A 122 7.43 -3.64 -9.35
C PHE A 122 6.61 -2.34 -9.48
N GLN A 123 6.93 -1.33 -8.64
CA GLN A 123 6.31 -0.01 -8.74
C GLN A 123 7.03 0.84 -9.78
N VAL A 124 6.28 1.35 -10.74
CA VAL A 124 6.73 2.11 -11.90
C VAL A 124 6.36 3.59 -11.76
N TYR A 125 7.35 4.45 -11.88
CA TYR A 125 7.18 5.81 -12.37
C TYR A 125 7.62 5.84 -13.82
N VAL A 126 6.77 6.36 -14.70
CA VAL A 126 7.11 6.48 -16.12
C VAL A 126 8.03 7.67 -16.30
N THR A 127 9.20 7.45 -16.86
CA THR A 127 10.20 8.49 -17.13
C THR A 127 9.95 9.17 -18.46
N ARG A 128 10.42 10.42 -18.64
CA ARG A 128 10.34 11.15 -19.92
C ARG A 128 11.09 10.41 -21.03
N ASP A 129 12.27 9.86 -20.72
CA ASP A 129 12.90 8.87 -21.59
C ASP A 129 12.24 7.51 -21.34
N ARG A 130 11.29 7.13 -22.20
CA ARG A 130 10.55 5.87 -22.11
C ARG A 130 11.44 4.65 -22.12
N HIS A 131 12.58 4.71 -22.77
CA HIS A 131 13.53 3.61 -22.81
C HIS A 131 14.03 3.22 -21.43
N LEU A 132 14.22 4.18 -20.51
CA LEU A 132 14.57 3.86 -19.13
C LEU A 132 13.48 3.07 -18.41
N THR A 133 12.21 3.43 -18.64
CA THR A 133 11.07 2.67 -18.10
C THR A 133 11.04 1.25 -18.67
N GLU A 134 11.26 1.09 -19.97
CA GLU A 134 11.34 -0.21 -20.64
C GLU A 134 12.42 -1.09 -20.01
N LEU A 135 13.64 -0.59 -19.88
CA LEU A 135 14.76 -1.30 -19.25
C LEU A 135 14.45 -1.74 -17.82
N LEU A 136 13.84 -0.86 -17.03
CA LEU A 136 13.47 -1.18 -15.64
C LEU A 136 12.41 -2.28 -15.59
N VAL A 137 11.38 -2.21 -16.43
CA VAL A 137 10.32 -3.22 -16.51
C VAL A 137 10.88 -4.56 -16.97
N GLU A 138 11.70 -4.59 -18.03
CA GLU A 138 12.36 -5.80 -18.52
C GLU A 138 13.21 -6.46 -17.42
N ARG A 139 14.00 -5.67 -16.68
CA ARG A 139 14.82 -6.17 -15.57
C ARG A 139 13.99 -6.68 -14.41
N ALA A 140 12.86 -6.02 -14.10
CA ALA A 140 11.95 -6.49 -13.06
C ALA A 140 11.31 -7.83 -13.44
N VAL A 141 10.83 -7.97 -14.68
CA VAL A 141 10.30 -9.23 -15.23
C VAL A 141 11.36 -10.34 -15.18
N ALA A 142 12.58 -10.05 -15.66
CA ALA A 142 13.69 -11.02 -15.65
C ALA A 142 14.08 -11.50 -14.24
N ASN A 143 13.77 -10.70 -13.20
CA ASN A 143 14.01 -11.06 -11.79
C ASN A 143 12.74 -11.55 -11.07
N GLY A 144 11.64 -11.84 -11.79
CA GLY A 144 10.47 -12.51 -11.23
C GLY A 144 9.44 -11.58 -10.61
N ALA A 145 9.36 -10.31 -11.02
CA ALA A 145 8.22 -9.46 -10.64
C ALA A 145 6.91 -10.09 -11.15
N ALA A 146 5.89 -10.17 -10.30
CA ALA A 146 4.60 -10.82 -10.62
C ALA A 146 3.53 -9.83 -11.13
N ALA A 147 3.69 -8.53 -10.89
CA ALA A 147 2.82 -7.47 -11.37
C ALA A 147 3.57 -6.13 -11.41
N LEU A 148 2.98 -5.14 -12.09
CA LEU A 148 3.42 -3.75 -12.08
C LEU A 148 2.48 -2.90 -11.24
N ILE A 149 3.02 -1.96 -10.44
CA ILE A 149 2.25 -0.93 -9.72
C ILE A 149 2.54 0.42 -10.36
N LEU A 150 1.71 0.85 -11.29
CA LEU A 150 1.80 2.18 -11.89
C LEU A 150 1.36 3.25 -10.89
N THR A 151 2.27 4.10 -10.45
CA THR A 151 1.96 5.19 -9.51
C THR A 151 1.68 6.48 -10.27
N VAL A 152 0.46 7.03 -10.10
CA VAL A 152 -0.06 8.15 -10.90
C VAL A 152 -0.27 9.44 -10.10
N ASP A 153 -0.13 9.42 -8.80
CA ASP A 153 -0.29 10.57 -7.89
C ASP A 153 1.00 11.39 -7.71
N MET A 154 2.07 11.07 -8.46
CA MET A 154 3.30 11.83 -8.51
C MET A 154 3.62 12.24 -9.94
N VAL A 155 3.12 13.41 -10.33
CA VAL A 155 3.28 13.96 -11.69
C VAL A 155 4.52 14.83 -11.87
N ALA A 156 5.13 15.29 -10.78
CA ALA A 156 6.39 16.04 -10.77
C ALA A 156 7.04 16.01 -9.40
N LEU A 157 8.37 16.08 -9.36
CA LEU A 157 9.11 16.38 -8.14
C LEU A 157 9.03 17.88 -7.88
N LEU A 158 8.52 18.27 -6.70
CA LEU A 158 8.51 19.67 -6.29
C LEU A 158 9.95 20.16 -6.11
N PRO A 159 10.27 21.41 -6.55
CA PRO A 159 11.57 22.00 -6.28
C PRO A 159 11.92 21.98 -4.79
N ALA A 160 13.21 21.82 -4.46
CA ALA A 160 13.68 21.81 -3.07
C ALA A 160 13.29 23.07 -2.27
N ALA A 161 13.15 24.21 -2.94
CA ALA A 161 12.69 25.44 -2.34
C ALA A 161 11.23 25.39 -1.84
N VAL A 162 10.40 24.51 -2.40
CA VAL A 162 8.98 24.34 -2.04
C VAL A 162 8.80 23.15 -1.09
N ASN A 163 9.72 22.20 -1.14
CA ASN A 163 9.76 21.04 -0.23
C ASN A 163 11.15 20.88 0.37
N PRO A 164 11.49 21.64 1.44
CA PRO A 164 12.79 21.61 2.07
C PRO A 164 13.14 20.28 2.76
N ARG A 165 12.17 19.40 2.95
CA ARG A 165 12.37 18.00 3.43
C ARG A 165 12.48 17.04 2.25
N SER A 166 13.17 17.49 1.20
CA SER A 166 13.13 16.84 -0.08
C SER A 166 14.04 15.62 -0.13
N TRP A 167 13.68 14.71 -0.99
CA TRP A 167 14.50 13.75 -1.70
C TRP A 167 15.94 14.26 -2.00
N ALA A 168 16.15 15.60 -2.11
CA ALA A 168 17.42 16.23 -2.41
C ALA A 168 18.54 15.90 -1.40
N ASP A 169 18.17 15.65 -0.14
CA ASP A 169 19.13 15.47 0.93
C ASP A 169 19.50 14.00 1.19
N VAL A 170 18.83 13.05 0.49
CA VAL A 170 19.14 11.62 0.62
C VAL A 170 20.38 11.28 -0.21
N PRO A 171 21.48 10.81 0.40
CA PRO A 171 22.67 10.39 -0.32
C PRO A 171 22.35 9.31 -1.36
N GLY A 172 22.85 9.47 -2.59
CA GLY A 172 22.60 8.52 -3.67
C GLY A 172 21.18 8.53 -4.28
N ARG A 173 20.34 9.48 -3.89
CA ARG A 173 18.93 9.65 -4.30
C ARG A 173 18.63 9.59 -5.78
N ALA A 174 19.56 10.00 -6.62
CA ALA A 174 19.42 10.02 -8.08
C ALA A 174 19.67 8.65 -8.71
N ARG A 175 20.05 7.66 -7.91
CA ARG A 175 20.38 6.35 -8.44
C ARG A 175 19.13 5.50 -8.54
N MET A 176 18.63 5.32 -9.73
CA MET A 176 17.82 4.17 -10.10
C MET A 176 18.79 2.98 -10.18
N THR A 177 19.05 2.32 -9.06
CA THR A 177 20.09 1.30 -8.88
C THR A 177 20.00 0.17 -9.92
N ASN A 178 18.80 -0.02 -10.47
CA ASN A 178 18.54 -1.02 -11.50
C ASN A 178 18.80 -0.51 -12.93
N LEU A 179 19.37 0.70 -13.08
CA LEU A 179 19.94 1.23 -14.33
C LEU A 179 21.44 1.41 -14.19
N THR A 180 22.17 1.24 -15.27
CA THR A 180 23.62 1.45 -15.29
C THR A 180 23.97 2.94 -15.29
N PRO A 181 25.17 3.33 -14.82
CA PRO A 181 25.63 4.72 -14.92
C PRO A 181 25.64 5.27 -16.35
N ALA A 182 25.89 4.42 -17.36
CA ALA A 182 25.90 4.82 -18.77
C ALA A 182 24.48 5.15 -19.26
N GLU A 183 23.48 4.34 -18.93
CA GLU A 183 22.06 4.59 -19.26
C GLU A 183 21.57 5.89 -18.61
N LEU A 184 21.88 6.09 -17.34
CA LEU A 184 21.52 7.32 -16.63
C LEU A 184 22.20 8.56 -17.21
N ALA A 185 23.48 8.44 -17.58
CA ALA A 185 24.23 9.53 -18.20
C ALA A 185 23.69 9.89 -19.60
N ALA A 186 23.30 8.88 -20.40
CA ALA A 186 22.75 9.07 -21.73
C ALA A 186 21.39 9.80 -21.67
N ALA A 187 20.53 9.47 -20.72
CA ALA A 187 19.22 10.11 -20.57
C ALA A 187 19.29 11.51 -19.92
N GLY A 188 20.30 11.74 -19.08
CA GLY A 188 20.46 12.98 -18.33
C GLY A 188 19.35 13.23 -17.31
N SER A 189 19.36 14.39 -16.66
CA SER A 189 18.38 14.74 -15.65
C SER A 189 16.96 14.91 -16.21
N GLU A 190 16.82 15.34 -17.44
CA GLU A 190 15.54 15.53 -18.12
C GLU A 190 14.92 14.16 -18.45
N GLY A 191 15.68 13.23 -19.01
CA GLY A 191 15.20 11.90 -19.36
C GLY A 191 14.81 11.05 -18.15
N THR A 192 15.51 11.21 -17.01
CA THR A 192 15.19 10.52 -15.76
C THR A 192 14.03 11.12 -15.00
N ALA A 193 13.54 12.31 -15.39
CA ALA A 193 12.39 12.94 -14.76
C ALA A 193 11.10 12.16 -15.05
N ILE A 194 10.13 12.24 -14.13
CA ILE A 194 8.80 11.66 -14.31
C ILE A 194 8.11 12.39 -15.48
N ASP A 195 7.48 11.63 -16.36
CA ASP A 195 6.75 12.15 -17.50
C ASP A 195 5.37 12.68 -17.07
N PRO A 196 5.14 14.00 -17.11
CA PRO A 196 3.87 14.59 -16.74
C PRO A 196 2.79 14.46 -17.83
N THR A 197 3.10 13.92 -19.00
CA THR A 197 2.18 13.77 -20.13
C THR A 197 1.47 12.42 -20.15
N VAL A 198 1.71 11.57 -19.15
CA VAL A 198 1.13 10.23 -19.04
C VAL A 198 -0.40 10.31 -18.92
N THR A 199 -1.09 9.50 -19.72
CA THR A 199 -2.56 9.31 -19.69
C THR A 199 -2.91 7.85 -19.43
N PHE A 200 -4.21 7.51 -19.44
CA PHE A 200 -4.66 6.13 -19.16
C PHE A 200 -4.11 5.08 -20.13
N ASP A 201 -3.74 5.47 -21.35
CA ASP A 201 -3.15 4.56 -22.35
C ASP A 201 -1.85 3.89 -21.87
N ILE A 202 -1.18 4.48 -20.90
CA ILE A 202 0.06 3.93 -20.32
C ILE A 202 -0.17 2.57 -19.64
N ILE A 203 -1.38 2.31 -19.13
CA ILE A 203 -1.76 1.05 -18.50
C ILE A 203 -1.63 -0.09 -19.53
N ARG A 204 -2.21 0.11 -20.71
CA ARG A 204 -2.14 -0.86 -21.81
C ARG A 204 -0.72 -1.03 -22.33
N TRP A 205 0.02 0.09 -22.47
CA TRP A 205 1.42 0.04 -22.88
C TRP A 205 2.30 -0.77 -21.92
N LEU A 206 2.18 -0.58 -20.61
CA LEU A 206 2.92 -1.34 -19.59
C LEU A 206 2.55 -2.83 -19.62
N HIS A 207 1.27 -3.16 -19.80
CA HIS A 207 0.84 -4.55 -19.95
C HIS A 207 1.43 -5.18 -21.21
N GLN A 208 1.41 -4.50 -22.34
CA GLN A 208 2.00 -5.00 -23.61
C GLN A 208 3.50 -5.20 -23.50
N LEU A 209 4.21 -4.30 -22.79
CA LEU A 209 5.65 -4.39 -22.57
C LEU A 209 6.05 -5.57 -21.70
N SER A 210 5.30 -5.86 -20.64
CA SER A 210 5.69 -6.83 -19.61
C SER A 210 4.93 -8.16 -19.66
N SER A 211 3.75 -8.20 -20.30
CA SER A 211 2.73 -9.23 -20.16
C SER A 211 2.24 -9.45 -18.71
N LEU A 212 2.61 -8.58 -17.77
CA LEU A 212 2.20 -8.65 -16.38
C LEU A 212 0.90 -7.86 -16.14
N PRO A 213 0.09 -8.22 -15.13
CA PRO A 213 -1.01 -7.40 -14.68
C PRO A 213 -0.51 -6.05 -14.17
N VAL A 214 -1.28 -4.97 -14.46
CA VAL A 214 -0.96 -3.61 -14.03
C VAL A 214 -1.95 -3.16 -12.97
N VAL A 215 -1.45 -2.79 -11.80
CA VAL A 215 -2.19 -2.18 -10.69
C VAL A 215 -1.95 -0.68 -10.72
N VAL A 216 -3.00 0.13 -10.69
CA VAL A 216 -2.87 1.59 -10.71
C VAL A 216 -2.97 2.14 -9.29
N LYS A 217 -1.93 2.85 -8.83
CA LYS A 217 -1.84 3.38 -7.45
C LYS A 217 -1.94 4.91 -7.42
N GLY A 218 -2.75 5.43 -6.51
CA GLY A 218 -2.94 6.88 -6.33
C GLY A 218 -4.32 7.37 -6.79
N ILE A 219 -5.28 6.47 -6.90
CA ILE A 219 -6.65 6.78 -7.32
C ILE A 219 -7.49 7.14 -6.09
N LEU A 220 -8.21 8.27 -6.18
CA LEU A 220 -9.12 8.77 -5.13
C LEU A 220 -10.49 9.19 -5.69
N ARG A 221 -10.79 8.87 -6.96
CA ARG A 221 -12.04 9.20 -7.64
C ARG A 221 -12.62 7.98 -8.34
N ALA A 222 -13.93 7.79 -8.24
CA ALA A 222 -14.62 6.67 -8.86
C ALA A 222 -14.60 6.71 -10.40
N ASP A 223 -14.73 7.89 -10.99
CA ASP A 223 -14.66 8.07 -12.45
C ASP A 223 -13.26 7.74 -13.03
N ASP A 224 -12.18 8.10 -12.33
CA ASP A 224 -10.83 7.71 -12.72
C ASP A 224 -10.59 6.20 -12.51
N ALA A 225 -11.18 5.61 -11.48
CA ALA A 225 -11.14 4.15 -11.28
C ALA A 225 -11.79 3.40 -12.45
N LEU A 226 -12.97 3.83 -12.90
CA LEU A 226 -13.64 3.26 -14.08
C LEU A 226 -12.77 3.36 -15.34
N ARG A 227 -12.14 4.54 -15.57
CA ARG A 227 -11.23 4.73 -16.71
C ARG A 227 -9.99 3.84 -16.63
N CYS A 228 -9.47 3.56 -15.41
CA CYS A 228 -8.40 2.59 -15.23
C CYS A 228 -8.84 1.18 -15.65
N VAL A 229 -10.05 0.77 -15.26
CA VAL A 229 -10.63 -0.52 -15.67
C VAL A 229 -10.77 -0.61 -17.18
N GLU A 230 -11.34 0.41 -17.82
CA GLU A 230 -11.49 0.51 -19.30
C GLU A 230 -10.14 0.45 -20.02
N ALA A 231 -9.07 1.00 -19.42
CA ALA A 231 -7.72 0.95 -19.94
C ALA A 231 -7.00 -0.39 -19.71
N GLY A 232 -7.60 -1.34 -18.96
CA GLY A 232 -7.09 -2.68 -18.73
C GLY A 232 -6.31 -2.85 -17.42
N ALA A 233 -6.54 -2.00 -16.42
CA ALA A 233 -5.99 -2.22 -15.08
C ALA A 233 -6.51 -3.54 -14.48
N ALA A 234 -5.63 -4.30 -13.85
CA ALA A 234 -5.97 -5.53 -13.13
C ALA A 234 -6.30 -5.28 -11.64
N GLY A 235 -5.91 -4.13 -11.13
CA GLY A 235 -6.19 -3.70 -9.76
C GLY A 235 -5.99 -2.21 -9.56
N ILE A 236 -6.51 -1.69 -8.45
CA ILE A 236 -6.41 -0.28 -8.08
C ILE A 236 -6.00 -0.19 -6.61
N VAL A 237 -5.00 0.63 -6.30
CA VAL A 237 -4.69 1.04 -4.92
C VAL A 237 -5.29 2.41 -4.66
N VAL A 238 -6.33 2.45 -3.83
CA VAL A 238 -6.91 3.70 -3.32
C VAL A 238 -5.93 4.30 -2.33
N SER A 239 -5.33 5.44 -2.69
CA SER A 239 -4.12 5.94 -2.04
C SER A 239 -4.01 7.45 -2.11
N SER A 240 -3.61 8.08 -0.99
CA SER A 240 -3.14 9.47 -0.92
C SER A 240 -1.61 9.57 -0.82
N HIS A 241 -0.89 8.47 -1.16
CA HIS A 241 0.58 8.38 -1.03
C HIS A 241 1.06 8.66 0.40
N GLY A 242 0.28 8.25 1.41
CA GLY A 242 0.59 8.53 2.81
C GLY A 242 0.51 10.01 3.18
N GLY A 243 -0.35 10.79 2.52
CA GLY A 243 -0.47 12.23 2.73
C GLY A 243 0.75 13.05 2.28
N ARG A 244 1.54 12.52 1.33
CA ARG A 244 2.84 13.10 0.93
C ARG A 244 2.76 13.96 -0.33
N ARG A 245 1.63 13.98 -1.06
CA ARG A 245 1.52 14.62 -2.39
C ARG A 245 0.68 15.88 -2.39
N LEU A 246 -0.55 15.77 -1.98
CA LEU A 246 -1.50 16.88 -1.91
C LEU A 246 -2.07 16.95 -0.50
N GLY A 247 -2.07 18.12 0.07
CA GLY A 247 -2.74 18.37 1.33
C GLY A 247 -3.46 19.71 1.27
N PRO A 248 -4.74 19.77 1.61
CA PRO A 248 -5.64 18.68 1.99
C PRO A 248 -6.18 17.93 0.77
N SER A 249 -6.33 16.60 0.86
CA SER A 249 -7.04 15.77 -0.12
C SER A 249 -8.00 14.83 0.58
N ILE A 250 -8.98 14.29 -0.16
CA ILE A 250 -9.83 13.22 0.38
C ILE A 250 -8.97 12.04 0.84
N THR A 251 -9.37 11.40 1.93
CA THR A 251 -8.63 10.24 2.46
C THR A 251 -9.09 8.95 1.79
N PRO A 252 -8.23 7.92 1.74
CA PRO A 252 -8.61 6.62 1.19
C PRO A 252 -9.80 5.97 1.89
N ALA A 253 -9.95 6.15 3.21
CA ALA A 253 -11.11 5.64 3.96
C ALA A 253 -12.45 6.21 3.44
N ARG A 254 -12.45 7.46 3.00
CA ARG A 254 -13.65 8.11 2.43
C ARG A 254 -13.85 7.79 0.96
N ALA A 255 -12.75 7.63 0.19
CA ALA A 255 -12.83 7.38 -1.25
C ALA A 255 -13.15 5.91 -1.58
N LEU A 256 -12.68 4.97 -0.76
CA LEU A 256 -12.78 3.53 -1.03
C LEU A 256 -14.22 3.03 -1.25
N PRO A 257 -15.23 3.39 -0.45
CA PRO A 257 -16.60 2.89 -0.64
C PRO A 257 -17.22 3.30 -1.98
N GLU A 258 -16.98 4.55 -2.41
CA GLU A 258 -17.46 5.06 -3.70
C GLU A 258 -16.77 4.34 -4.86
N ILE A 259 -15.47 4.16 -4.77
CA ILE A 259 -14.68 3.43 -5.78
C ILE A 259 -15.12 1.96 -5.84
N ALA A 260 -15.28 1.29 -4.69
CA ALA A 260 -15.73 -0.10 -4.63
C ALA A 260 -17.10 -0.29 -5.26
N ALA A 261 -18.04 0.62 -5.00
CA ALA A 261 -19.37 0.59 -5.61
C ALA A 261 -19.32 0.80 -7.13
N ALA A 262 -18.40 1.64 -7.63
CA ALA A 262 -18.28 1.97 -9.05
C ALA A 262 -17.66 0.82 -9.86
N VAL A 263 -16.56 0.23 -9.38
CA VAL A 263 -15.84 -0.80 -10.15
C VAL A 263 -16.36 -2.22 -9.88
N SER A 264 -17.13 -2.41 -8.78
CA SER A 264 -17.65 -3.72 -8.37
C SER A 264 -16.53 -4.81 -8.42
N ASP A 265 -16.83 -5.98 -8.96
CA ASP A 265 -15.88 -7.10 -9.07
C ASP A 265 -14.99 -7.04 -10.33
N SER A 266 -14.96 -5.91 -11.05
CA SER A 266 -14.20 -5.80 -12.30
C SER A 266 -12.68 -5.84 -12.11
N VAL A 267 -12.19 -5.39 -10.96
CA VAL A 267 -10.76 -5.35 -10.58
C VAL A 267 -10.58 -5.56 -9.08
N GLU A 268 -9.41 -6.03 -8.67
CA GLU A 268 -9.08 -6.08 -7.25
C GLU A 268 -8.79 -4.68 -6.71
N LEU A 269 -9.38 -4.34 -5.55
CA LEU A 269 -9.12 -3.10 -4.86
C LEU A 269 -8.17 -3.32 -3.69
N TYR A 270 -7.26 -2.37 -3.53
CA TYR A 270 -6.32 -2.27 -2.43
C TYR A 270 -6.43 -0.89 -1.79
N ALA A 271 -6.00 -0.76 -0.55
CA ALA A 271 -5.93 0.54 0.11
C ALA A 271 -4.58 0.73 0.80
N ASP A 272 -4.15 1.99 0.91
CA ASP A 272 -3.02 2.37 1.76
C ASP A 272 -3.30 3.71 2.46
N SER A 273 -2.29 4.31 3.05
CA SER A 273 -2.32 5.60 3.75
C SER A 273 -3.12 5.60 5.05
N GLY A 274 -2.46 5.91 6.14
CA GLY A 274 -3.07 6.09 7.45
C GLY A 274 -3.37 4.81 8.24
N LEU A 275 -3.20 3.63 7.67
CA LEU A 275 -3.42 2.35 8.35
C LEU A 275 -2.35 2.10 9.44
N ARG A 276 -2.78 1.70 10.64
CA ARG A 276 -1.88 1.53 11.81
C ARG A 276 -2.20 0.34 12.68
N THR A 277 -3.43 -0.19 12.65
CA THR A 277 -3.92 -1.22 13.57
C THR A 277 -4.74 -2.27 12.83
N GLY A 278 -5.01 -3.41 13.49
CA GLY A 278 -5.88 -4.46 12.98
C GLY A 278 -7.30 -3.97 12.68
N GLU A 279 -7.83 -3.02 13.48
CA GLU A 279 -9.14 -2.41 13.22
C GLU A 279 -9.13 -1.60 11.91
N HIS A 280 -8.05 -0.85 11.63
CA HIS A 280 -7.94 -0.12 10.37
C HIS A 280 -7.87 -1.07 9.17
N ILE A 281 -7.19 -2.21 9.32
CA ILE A 281 -7.11 -3.24 8.28
C ILE A 281 -8.50 -3.86 8.06
N ALA A 282 -9.18 -4.27 9.13
CA ALA A 282 -10.53 -4.81 9.05
C ALA A 282 -11.52 -3.82 8.42
N ALA A 283 -11.41 -2.53 8.76
CA ALA A 283 -12.23 -1.47 8.16
C ALA A 283 -11.99 -1.35 6.65
N ALA A 284 -10.74 -1.36 6.21
CA ALA A 284 -10.40 -1.28 4.78
C ALA A 284 -10.94 -2.49 4.00
N LEU A 285 -10.80 -3.70 4.55
CA LEU A 285 -11.35 -4.93 3.95
C LEU A 285 -12.87 -4.87 3.87
N ALA A 286 -13.54 -4.48 4.96
CA ALA A 286 -14.99 -4.36 5.00
C ALA A 286 -15.54 -3.26 4.07
N LEU A 287 -14.75 -2.24 3.74
CA LEU A 287 -15.08 -1.19 2.78
C LEU A 287 -14.76 -1.58 1.32
N GLY A 288 -14.31 -2.81 1.07
CA GLY A 288 -14.14 -3.36 -0.26
C GLY A 288 -12.71 -3.59 -0.73
N ALA A 289 -11.68 -3.34 0.11
CA ALA A 289 -10.32 -3.70 -0.24
C ALA A 289 -10.10 -5.21 -0.13
N ARG A 290 -9.36 -5.80 -1.09
CA ARG A 290 -8.88 -7.19 -1.04
C ARG A 290 -7.74 -7.36 -0.04
N ALA A 291 -6.86 -6.37 0.01
CA ALA A 291 -5.70 -6.30 0.90
C ALA A 291 -5.27 -4.83 1.07
N VAL A 292 -4.37 -4.59 2.02
CA VAL A 292 -3.85 -3.24 2.29
C VAL A 292 -2.33 -3.20 2.15
N PHE A 293 -1.81 -2.05 1.74
CA PHE A 293 -0.38 -1.78 1.71
C PHE A 293 0.05 -0.92 2.90
N LEU A 294 1.09 -1.36 3.62
CA LEU A 294 1.71 -0.58 4.69
C LEU A 294 3.09 -0.08 4.28
N GLY A 295 3.34 1.20 4.53
CA GLY A 295 4.64 1.85 4.26
C GLY A 295 5.40 2.17 5.55
N ARG A 296 5.23 3.38 6.08
CA ARG A 296 6.02 3.93 7.19
C ARG A 296 6.12 3.04 8.44
N PRO A 297 5.07 2.35 8.92
CA PRO A 297 5.21 1.47 10.06
C PRO A 297 6.27 0.39 9.87
N LEU A 298 6.33 -0.22 8.67
CA LEU A 298 7.31 -1.24 8.33
C LEU A 298 8.70 -0.64 8.07
N LEU A 299 8.78 0.57 7.52
CA LEU A 299 10.04 1.27 7.31
C LEU A 299 10.70 1.66 8.64
N TRP A 300 9.94 2.15 9.61
CA TRP A 300 10.45 2.45 10.94
C TRP A 300 10.91 1.17 11.66
N ALA A 301 10.19 0.06 11.47
CA ALA A 301 10.59 -1.24 12.01
C ALA A 301 11.90 -1.74 11.37
N LEU A 302 12.05 -1.58 10.05
CA LEU A 302 13.29 -1.87 9.32
C LEU A 302 14.46 -1.06 9.91
N ALA A 303 14.28 0.25 10.08
CA ALA A 303 15.32 1.13 10.62
C ALA A 303 15.70 0.79 12.06
N ALA A 304 14.77 0.34 12.88
CA ALA A 304 15.00 0.07 14.29
C ALA A 304 15.58 -1.32 14.56
N ALA A 305 15.25 -2.34 13.73
CA ALA A 305 15.57 -3.73 14.03
C ALA A 305 15.69 -4.63 12.78
N GLY A 306 15.92 -4.07 11.59
CA GLY A 306 16.11 -4.84 10.37
C GLY A 306 14.89 -5.71 10.00
N SER A 307 15.16 -6.86 9.38
CA SER A 307 14.10 -7.79 8.94
C SER A 307 13.24 -8.32 10.09
N GLU A 308 13.82 -8.54 11.27
CA GLU A 308 13.08 -9.02 12.44
C GLU A 308 12.08 -7.97 12.96
N GLY A 309 12.42 -6.68 12.89
CA GLY A 309 11.50 -5.60 13.23
C GLY A 309 10.30 -5.55 12.29
N VAL A 310 10.54 -5.67 10.98
CA VAL A 310 9.47 -5.70 9.96
C VAL A 310 8.56 -6.90 10.17
N LYS A 311 9.15 -8.10 10.38
CA LYS A 311 8.41 -9.31 10.69
C LYS A 311 7.54 -9.14 11.93
N ALA A 312 8.10 -8.57 13.00
CA ALA A 312 7.37 -8.37 14.25
C ALA A 312 6.13 -7.47 14.09
N VAL A 313 6.22 -6.39 13.29
CA VAL A 313 5.06 -5.52 13.00
C VAL A 313 4.02 -6.23 12.13
N LEU A 314 4.43 -6.99 11.13
CA LEU A 314 3.50 -7.77 10.29
C LEU A 314 2.75 -8.83 11.10
N ASP A 315 3.46 -9.54 11.97
CA ASP A 315 2.87 -10.54 12.86
C ASP A 315 1.90 -9.87 13.87
N GLU A 316 2.30 -8.75 14.50
CA GLU A 316 1.45 -7.98 15.43
C GLU A 316 0.14 -7.57 14.77
N LEU A 317 0.21 -6.96 13.57
CA LEU A 317 -0.98 -6.52 12.85
C LEU A 317 -1.87 -7.68 12.37
N THR A 318 -1.28 -8.83 12.07
CA THR A 318 -2.06 -10.03 11.73
C THR A 318 -2.81 -10.55 12.97
N VAL A 319 -2.15 -10.60 14.14
CA VAL A 319 -2.79 -10.98 15.41
C VAL A 319 -3.88 -9.98 15.82
N GLU A 320 -3.64 -8.67 15.64
CA GLU A 320 -4.67 -7.65 15.87
C GLU A 320 -5.89 -7.84 14.95
N LEU A 321 -5.66 -8.15 13.67
CA LEU A 321 -6.74 -8.44 12.72
C LEU A 321 -7.55 -9.68 13.15
N GLU A 322 -6.88 -10.76 13.56
CA GLU A 322 -7.53 -11.96 14.09
C GLU A 322 -8.38 -11.66 15.33
N LEU A 323 -7.89 -10.80 16.23
CA LEU A 323 -8.65 -10.34 17.39
C LEU A 323 -9.91 -9.59 16.97
N VAL A 324 -9.80 -8.67 16.01
CA VAL A 324 -10.95 -7.92 15.47
C VAL A 324 -11.94 -8.87 14.80
N MET A 325 -11.49 -9.82 13.98
CA MET A 325 -12.33 -10.84 13.35
C MET A 325 -13.09 -11.66 14.39
N THR A 326 -12.43 -12.08 15.48
CA THR A 326 -13.05 -12.76 16.60
C THR A 326 -14.17 -11.93 17.21
N GLN A 327 -13.93 -10.65 17.49
CA GLN A 327 -14.92 -9.74 18.08
C GLN A 327 -16.08 -9.45 17.12
N LEU A 328 -15.83 -9.47 15.81
CA LEU A 328 -16.85 -9.28 14.78
C LEU A 328 -17.68 -10.55 14.50
N GLY A 329 -17.28 -11.71 15.03
CA GLY A 329 -17.92 -12.98 14.74
C GLY A 329 -17.72 -13.43 13.29
N VAL A 330 -16.56 -13.16 12.68
CA VAL A 330 -16.17 -13.60 11.34
C VAL A 330 -14.91 -14.45 11.40
N ALA A 331 -14.93 -15.59 10.71
CA ALA A 331 -13.85 -16.58 10.75
C ALA A 331 -12.84 -16.39 9.62
N ARG A 332 -13.19 -15.72 8.54
CA ARG A 332 -12.34 -15.52 7.36
C ARG A 332 -12.31 -14.06 6.95
N VAL A 333 -11.18 -13.60 6.41
CA VAL A 333 -11.07 -12.22 5.89
C VAL A 333 -12.06 -11.94 4.76
N SER A 334 -12.47 -12.95 4.00
CA SER A 334 -13.51 -12.81 2.96
C SER A 334 -14.92 -12.51 3.50
N GLU A 335 -15.14 -12.66 4.81
CA GLU A 335 -16.39 -12.33 5.49
C GLU A 335 -16.40 -10.89 6.04
N LEU A 336 -15.25 -10.20 5.97
CA LEU A 336 -15.16 -8.76 6.26
C LEU A 336 -15.75 -7.97 5.08
N THR A 337 -17.08 -7.83 5.09
CA THR A 337 -17.85 -7.11 4.09
C THR A 337 -18.55 -5.91 4.73
N SER A 338 -19.24 -5.08 3.93
CA SER A 338 -20.02 -3.97 4.44
C SER A 338 -21.10 -4.36 5.49
N ASP A 339 -21.45 -5.64 5.58
CA ASP A 339 -22.42 -6.15 6.56
C ASP A 339 -21.92 -6.02 8.01
N VAL A 340 -20.60 -6.02 8.23
CA VAL A 340 -20.00 -5.79 9.54
C VAL A 340 -19.81 -4.31 9.87
N LEU A 341 -20.26 -3.40 9.01
CA LEU A 341 -20.16 -1.96 9.23
C LEU A 341 -21.49 -1.33 9.63
N GLU A 342 -21.39 -0.22 10.37
CA GLU A 342 -22.54 0.64 10.59
C GLU A 342 -22.95 1.28 9.26
N THR A 343 -24.16 0.97 8.80
CA THR A 343 -24.79 1.72 7.71
C THR A 343 -25.36 3.02 8.27
N PRO A 344 -25.22 4.18 7.58
CA PRO A 344 -25.92 5.41 7.96
C PRO A 344 -27.40 5.09 8.08
N THR A 345 -27.95 5.27 9.27
CA THR A 345 -29.26 4.76 9.72
C THR A 345 -30.41 5.10 8.78
N GLN A 346 -30.97 4.06 8.13
CA GLN A 346 -32.43 4.04 8.00
C GLN A 346 -33.03 3.67 9.40
N PRO A 347 -34.08 4.35 9.87
CA PRO A 347 -34.72 4.02 11.15
C PRO A 347 -35.15 2.55 11.12
N VAL A 348 -34.73 1.80 12.13
CA VAL A 348 -35.12 0.39 12.30
C VAL A 348 -36.63 0.32 12.30
N GLN A 349 -37.23 -0.19 11.22
CA GLN A 349 -38.62 -0.60 11.26
C GLN A 349 -38.69 -1.73 12.31
N ARG A 350 -39.32 -1.44 13.45
CA ARG A 350 -39.63 -2.45 14.45
C ARG A 350 -40.60 -3.44 13.80
N SER A 351 -40.13 -4.50 13.22
CA SER A 351 -40.93 -5.69 12.97
C SER A 351 -41.41 -6.17 14.34
N ALA A 352 -42.74 -6.41 14.43
CA ALA A 352 -43.42 -6.79 15.65
C ALA A 352 -42.63 -7.86 16.41
N ILE A 353 -42.19 -7.50 17.61
CA ILE A 353 -41.60 -8.46 18.54
C ILE A 353 -42.70 -9.48 18.85
N HIS A 354 -42.48 -10.72 18.43
CA HIS A 354 -43.32 -11.84 18.80
C HIS A 354 -43.36 -11.89 20.34
N GLN A 355 -44.53 -11.64 20.94
CA GLN A 355 -44.70 -11.79 22.39
C GLN A 355 -44.41 -13.26 22.73
N PRO A 356 -43.56 -13.56 23.72
CA PRO A 356 -43.40 -14.94 24.18
C PRO A 356 -44.73 -15.46 24.73
N PRO A 357 -45.05 -16.76 24.57
CA PRO A 357 -46.25 -17.35 25.13
C PRO A 357 -46.26 -17.13 26.63
N ALA A 358 -47.41 -16.70 27.16
CA ALA A 358 -47.64 -16.60 28.60
C ALA A 358 -47.53 -18.00 29.21
N PHE A 359 -46.61 -18.18 30.11
CA PHE A 359 -46.57 -19.37 30.95
C PHE A 359 -47.74 -19.30 31.92
N GLY A 360 -48.69 -20.24 31.77
CA GLY A 360 -49.75 -20.53 32.72
C GLY A 360 -49.22 -21.44 33.83
#